data_e8d69506db98a5d1d0304f1d1ce23810
#
_entry.id   e8d69506db98a5d1d0304f1d1ce23810
#
_cell.length_a   1.000
_cell.length_b   1.000
_cell.length_c   1.000
_cell.angle_alpha   90.00
_cell.angle_beta   90.00
_cell.angle_gamma   90.00
#
_symmetry.space_group_name_H-M   'P 1'
#
loop_
_entity.id
_entity.type
_entity.pdbx_description
1 polymer ?
#
loop_
_entity_poly.entity_id
_entity_poly.type
_entity_poly.pdbx_seq_one_letter_code
_entity_poly.pdbx_strand_id
1 'polypeptide(L)'
;MSAIWQIFTRRWAWIQRTIVTACAAGLAWLVGDAVLLNGGVVAAITAALSVRISLNKSLREGLGQILGTAIGASIALLSTKYFGFGTVTVIITVLLSAVVARLMHLGEVASINVPVTAIIVIGPGWSQTTANNRMTSTLIGAGIAIVLSYFAHPKTPAGRTIDQIAKIGEEAADLLAEMASGVRRGYDQNEAGKWLARARFLVEKLPAIRAQALEAKSYARWFPTAEKDEAEDLYARGIAAEHTVVQIRQIARTLFDSASDEIIESSSRQIAQALSSASYAITARFELLPEENTDHIKDVIADEVRSAGAALVDEIIDSADDSNSDEIARSISLAANLEIIADSIDESASALTDVAHPTLANNDKILDVRPAKKIRKFFKKYF
;
A
#
# COMPACT_ATOMS: atom_id res chain seq x y z
N MET A 1 25.54 -17.72 15.71
CA MET A 1 24.93 -18.17 14.42
C MET A 1 23.62 -17.47 14.07
N SER A 2 22.87 -16.89 15.01
CA SER A 2 21.56 -16.24 14.78
C SER A 2 21.62 -14.90 14.02
N ALA A 3 22.63 -14.07 14.24
CA ALA A 3 22.73 -12.76 13.60
C ALA A 3 22.98 -12.82 12.07
N ILE A 4 23.78 -13.80 11.62
CA ILE A 4 24.06 -14.01 10.18
C ILE A 4 22.79 -14.50 9.47
N TRP A 5 22.00 -15.34 10.11
CA TRP A 5 20.73 -15.86 9.58
C TRP A 5 19.67 -14.76 9.44
N GLN A 6 19.57 -13.85 10.41
CA GLN A 6 18.65 -12.70 10.34
C GLN A 6 19.05 -11.69 9.24
N ILE A 7 20.36 -11.49 9.01
CA ILE A 7 20.85 -10.67 7.89
C ILE A 7 20.52 -11.33 6.55
N PHE A 8 20.59 -12.67 6.46
CA PHE A 8 20.31 -13.42 5.25
C PHE A 8 18.81 -13.42 4.90
N THR A 9 17.93 -13.60 5.88
CA THR A 9 16.47 -13.57 5.66
C THR A 9 15.98 -12.18 5.29
N ARG A 10 16.53 -11.12 5.89
CA ARG A 10 16.19 -9.74 5.57
C ARG A 10 16.73 -9.31 4.20
N ARG A 11 17.78 -9.96 3.68
CA ARG A 11 18.37 -9.69 2.35
C ARG A 11 17.88 -10.64 1.26
N TRP A 12 17.04 -11.62 1.56
CA TRP A 12 16.59 -12.63 0.60
C TRP A 12 15.92 -12.02 -0.65
N ALA A 13 15.08 -11.04 -0.47
CA ALA A 13 14.43 -10.35 -1.58
C ALA A 13 15.43 -9.62 -2.51
N TRP A 14 16.50 -9.06 -1.96
CA TRP A 14 17.57 -8.44 -2.76
C TRP A 14 18.37 -9.47 -3.53
N ILE A 15 18.75 -10.58 -2.91
CA ILE A 15 19.50 -11.68 -3.53
C ILE A 15 18.66 -12.28 -4.67
N GLN A 16 17.40 -12.60 -4.42
CA GLN A 16 16.48 -13.13 -5.41
C GLN A 16 16.39 -12.19 -6.62
N ARG A 17 16.20 -10.89 -6.40
CA ARG A 17 16.18 -9.89 -7.47
C ARG A 17 17.47 -9.88 -8.28
N THR A 18 18.62 -9.93 -7.62
CA THR A 18 19.94 -9.92 -8.30
C THR A 18 20.09 -11.16 -9.17
N ILE A 19 19.72 -12.34 -8.68
CA ILE A 19 19.77 -13.59 -9.45
C ILE A 19 18.83 -13.51 -10.65
N VAL A 20 17.60 -13.10 -10.46
CA VAL A 20 16.62 -12.98 -11.56
C VAL A 20 17.09 -11.98 -12.61
N THR A 21 17.66 -10.85 -12.20
CA THR A 21 18.20 -9.85 -13.12
C THR A 21 19.38 -10.41 -13.91
N ALA A 22 20.28 -11.14 -13.26
CA ALA A 22 21.43 -11.75 -13.93
C ALA A 22 20.98 -12.84 -14.92
N CYS A 23 20.04 -13.71 -14.54
CA CYS A 23 19.46 -14.72 -15.40
C CYS A 23 18.72 -14.08 -16.61
N ALA A 24 17.94 -13.02 -16.35
CA ALA A 24 17.24 -12.30 -17.40
C ALA A 24 18.20 -11.69 -18.43
N ALA A 25 19.24 -11.03 -17.94
CA ALA A 25 20.26 -10.44 -18.81
C ALA A 25 21.02 -11.51 -19.63
N GLY A 26 21.40 -12.62 -18.98
CA GLY A 26 22.09 -13.73 -19.65
C GLY A 26 21.24 -14.40 -20.74
N LEU A 27 19.98 -14.71 -20.43
CA LEU A 27 19.06 -15.27 -21.42
C LEU A 27 18.75 -14.29 -22.54
N ALA A 28 18.56 -13.01 -22.21
CA ALA A 28 18.32 -11.98 -23.23
C ALA A 28 19.53 -11.77 -24.15
N TRP A 29 20.75 -11.90 -23.60
CA TRP A 29 21.96 -11.91 -24.40
C TRP A 29 21.96 -13.07 -25.42
N LEU A 30 21.75 -14.30 -24.92
CA LEU A 30 21.79 -15.50 -25.77
C LEU A 30 20.73 -15.44 -26.88
N VAL A 31 19.49 -15.08 -26.53
CA VAL A 31 18.39 -14.98 -27.52
C VAL A 31 18.63 -13.80 -28.48
N GLY A 32 19.06 -12.66 -27.97
CA GLY A 32 19.32 -11.46 -28.77
C GLY A 32 20.43 -11.66 -29.78
N ASP A 33 21.50 -12.37 -29.41
CA ASP A 33 22.63 -12.66 -30.30
C ASP A 33 22.32 -13.75 -31.32
N ALA A 34 21.45 -14.71 -30.96
CA ALA A 34 20.95 -15.74 -31.87
C ALA A 34 20.01 -15.18 -32.95
N VAL A 35 19.24 -14.14 -32.65
CA VAL A 35 18.24 -13.55 -33.53
C VAL A 35 18.83 -12.42 -34.38
N LEU A 36 19.78 -11.65 -33.84
CA LEU A 36 20.35 -10.46 -34.44
C LEU A 36 21.86 -10.43 -34.22
N LEU A 37 22.63 -10.27 -35.29
CA LEU A 37 24.07 -10.03 -35.20
C LEU A 37 24.35 -8.84 -34.27
N ASN A 38 25.01 -9.08 -33.11
CA ASN A 38 25.28 -8.11 -32.04
C ASN A 38 24.04 -7.53 -31.32
N GLY A 39 22.88 -8.20 -31.39
CA GLY A 39 21.68 -7.79 -30.67
C GLY A 39 21.67 -8.12 -29.19
N GLY A 40 22.53 -9.05 -28.76
CA GLY A 40 22.59 -9.56 -27.40
C GLY A 40 22.84 -8.50 -26.34
N VAL A 41 23.79 -7.57 -26.57
CA VAL A 41 24.11 -6.51 -25.58
C VAL A 41 22.91 -5.64 -25.26
N VAL A 42 22.18 -5.21 -26.28
CA VAL A 42 21.01 -4.34 -26.13
C VAL A 42 19.88 -5.07 -25.41
N ALA A 43 19.62 -6.32 -25.81
CA ALA A 43 18.61 -7.16 -25.17
C ALA A 43 18.94 -7.40 -23.70
N ALA A 44 20.20 -7.70 -23.37
CA ALA A 44 20.66 -7.90 -22.00
C ALA A 44 20.49 -6.63 -21.13
N ILE A 45 20.89 -5.46 -21.64
CA ILE A 45 20.71 -4.19 -20.93
C ILE A 45 19.23 -3.91 -20.71
N THR A 46 18.40 -4.09 -21.73
CA THR A 46 16.94 -3.88 -21.62
C THR A 46 16.33 -4.82 -20.58
N ALA A 47 16.72 -6.10 -20.59
CA ALA A 47 16.23 -7.07 -19.62
C ALA A 47 16.65 -6.68 -18.19
N ALA A 48 17.91 -6.34 -17.97
CA ALA A 48 18.42 -5.93 -16.67
C ALA A 48 17.70 -4.68 -16.11
N LEU A 49 17.41 -3.70 -16.96
CA LEU A 49 16.70 -2.48 -16.59
C LEU A 49 15.18 -2.71 -16.38
N SER A 50 14.59 -3.71 -17.03
CA SER A 50 13.14 -4.01 -16.94
C SER A 50 12.77 -4.90 -15.76
N VAL A 51 13.69 -5.70 -15.21
CA VAL A 51 13.41 -6.54 -14.04
C VAL A 51 13.21 -5.69 -12.80
N ARG A 52 12.01 -5.79 -12.20
CA ARG A 52 11.61 -5.07 -10.97
C ARG A 52 11.13 -6.07 -9.91
N ILE A 53 10.91 -5.55 -8.69
CA ILE A 53 10.46 -6.35 -7.55
C ILE A 53 9.07 -6.95 -7.79
N SER A 54 8.23 -6.30 -8.62
CA SER A 54 6.90 -6.79 -8.95
C SER A 54 6.71 -6.91 -10.46
N LEU A 55 5.86 -7.87 -10.86
CA LEU A 55 5.54 -8.12 -12.27
C LEU A 55 4.94 -6.89 -12.95
N ASN A 56 4.03 -6.16 -12.25
CA ASN A 56 3.41 -4.95 -12.79
C ASN A 56 4.44 -3.85 -13.07
N LYS A 57 5.40 -3.65 -12.15
CA LYS A 57 6.50 -2.71 -12.36
C LYS A 57 7.43 -3.15 -13.49
N SER A 58 7.71 -4.45 -13.61
CA SER A 58 8.51 -5.01 -14.71
C SER A 58 7.80 -4.84 -16.06
N LEU A 59 6.49 -5.09 -16.13
CA LEU A 59 5.70 -4.88 -17.34
C LEU A 59 5.69 -3.42 -17.76
N ARG A 60 5.39 -2.51 -16.82
CA ARG A 60 5.37 -1.06 -17.08
C ARG A 60 6.73 -0.55 -17.56
N GLU A 61 7.81 -1.04 -16.96
CA GLU A 61 9.18 -0.67 -17.33
C GLU A 61 9.54 -1.24 -18.69
N GLY A 62 9.23 -2.51 -18.97
CA GLY A 62 9.47 -3.14 -20.27
C GLY A 62 8.72 -2.43 -21.39
N LEU A 63 7.44 -2.12 -21.22
CA LEU A 63 6.66 -1.33 -22.17
C LEU A 63 7.23 0.08 -22.34
N GLY A 64 7.66 0.71 -21.26
CA GLY A 64 8.32 2.01 -21.30
C GLY A 64 9.61 1.99 -22.10
N GLN A 65 10.42 0.92 -21.96
CA GLN A 65 11.65 0.73 -22.75
C GLN A 65 11.35 0.59 -24.24
N ILE A 66 10.33 -0.19 -24.60
CA ILE A 66 9.89 -0.37 -25.99
C ILE A 66 9.44 0.98 -26.58
N LEU A 67 8.56 1.69 -25.90
CA LEU A 67 8.08 3.01 -26.32
C LEU A 67 9.22 4.02 -26.42
N GLY A 68 10.10 4.06 -25.42
CA GLY A 68 11.26 4.94 -25.40
C GLY A 68 12.21 4.67 -26.59
N THR A 69 12.43 3.40 -26.91
CA THR A 69 13.25 3.00 -28.09
C THR A 69 12.59 3.43 -29.39
N ALA A 70 11.29 3.20 -29.56
CA ALA A 70 10.55 3.59 -30.76
C ALA A 70 10.57 5.11 -30.97
N ILE A 71 10.29 5.88 -29.91
CA ILE A 71 10.31 7.35 -29.98
C ILE A 71 11.70 7.88 -30.24
N GLY A 72 12.73 7.38 -29.53
CA GLY A 72 14.11 7.80 -29.69
C GLY A 72 14.62 7.52 -31.11
N ALA A 73 14.36 6.32 -31.64
CA ALA A 73 14.71 5.96 -33.00
C ALA A 73 14.00 6.84 -34.07
N SER A 74 12.71 7.11 -33.86
CA SER A 74 11.93 7.97 -34.78
C SER A 74 12.48 9.40 -34.81
N ILE A 75 12.77 9.97 -33.63
CA ILE A 75 13.35 11.33 -33.54
C ILE A 75 14.73 11.36 -34.21
N ALA A 76 15.55 10.34 -33.98
CA ALA A 76 16.89 10.25 -34.60
C ALA A 76 16.81 10.22 -36.15
N LEU A 77 15.94 9.37 -36.70
CA LEU A 77 15.76 9.25 -38.17
C LEU A 77 15.21 10.55 -38.76
N LEU A 78 14.28 11.23 -38.10
CA LEU A 78 13.77 12.52 -38.55
C LEU A 78 14.85 13.61 -38.50
N SER A 79 15.58 13.69 -37.38
CA SER A 79 16.63 14.70 -37.20
C SER A 79 17.75 14.55 -38.25
N THR A 80 18.20 13.33 -38.52
CA THR A 80 19.24 13.09 -39.50
C THR A 80 18.78 13.38 -40.94
N LYS A 81 17.48 13.13 -41.22
CA LYS A 81 16.90 13.43 -42.52
C LYS A 81 16.85 14.94 -42.81
N TYR A 82 16.56 15.77 -41.79
CA TYR A 82 16.40 17.22 -41.99
C TYR A 82 17.66 18.03 -41.75
N PHE A 83 18.52 17.61 -40.84
CA PHE A 83 19.72 18.37 -40.42
C PHE A 83 21.04 17.73 -40.88
N GLY A 84 20.98 16.52 -41.50
CA GLY A 84 22.18 15.79 -41.89
C GLY A 84 22.96 15.25 -40.66
N PHE A 85 24.24 14.90 -40.84
CA PHE A 85 25.13 14.42 -39.80
C PHE A 85 25.99 15.55 -39.24
N GLY A 86 26.12 15.62 -37.92
CA GLY A 86 27.02 16.59 -37.28
C GLY A 86 26.71 16.76 -35.78
N THR A 87 27.64 17.39 -35.10
CA THR A 87 27.53 17.67 -33.66
C THR A 87 26.26 18.45 -33.31
N VAL A 88 25.87 19.40 -34.17
CA VAL A 88 24.64 20.22 -33.95
C VAL A 88 23.39 19.32 -34.04
N THR A 89 23.34 18.40 -34.98
CA THR A 89 22.24 17.45 -35.12
C THR A 89 22.12 16.57 -33.86
N VAL A 90 23.22 16.09 -33.31
CA VAL A 90 23.23 15.30 -32.08
C VAL A 90 22.66 16.12 -30.91
N ILE A 91 23.10 17.36 -30.73
CA ILE A 91 22.62 18.25 -29.67
C ILE A 91 21.11 18.48 -29.81
N ILE A 92 20.64 18.85 -31.01
CA ILE A 92 19.20 19.09 -31.25
C ILE A 92 18.38 17.82 -30.98
N THR A 93 18.86 16.66 -31.44
CA THR A 93 18.16 15.39 -31.28
C THR A 93 18.06 14.97 -29.82
N VAL A 94 19.14 15.12 -29.04
CA VAL A 94 19.14 14.82 -27.63
C VAL A 94 18.15 15.73 -26.86
N LEU A 95 18.22 17.04 -27.14
CA LEU A 95 17.32 18.01 -26.53
C LEU A 95 15.85 17.72 -26.85
N LEU A 96 15.54 17.48 -28.14
CA LEU A 96 14.20 17.13 -28.60
C LEU A 96 13.72 15.84 -27.96
N SER A 97 14.56 14.82 -27.89
CA SER A 97 14.29 13.53 -27.28
C SER A 97 13.96 13.67 -25.78
N ALA A 98 14.74 14.45 -25.04
CA ALA A 98 14.53 14.70 -23.63
C ALA A 98 13.22 15.46 -23.36
N VAL A 99 12.89 16.46 -24.19
CA VAL A 99 11.64 17.20 -24.10
C VAL A 99 10.43 16.30 -24.37
N VAL A 100 10.48 15.50 -25.45
CA VAL A 100 9.39 14.57 -25.80
C VAL A 100 9.18 13.52 -24.70
N ALA A 101 10.26 12.95 -24.17
CA ALA A 101 10.20 11.99 -23.07
C ALA A 101 9.51 12.58 -21.82
N ARG A 102 9.79 13.85 -21.52
CA ARG A 102 9.19 14.59 -20.40
C ARG A 102 7.71 14.89 -20.64
N LEU A 103 7.35 15.34 -21.83
CA LEU A 103 5.96 15.63 -22.21
C LEU A 103 5.08 14.37 -22.19
N MET A 104 5.64 13.22 -22.56
CA MET A 104 4.92 11.95 -22.54
C MET A 104 4.83 11.30 -21.14
N HIS A 105 5.36 11.92 -20.10
CA HIS A 105 5.36 11.40 -18.72
C HIS A 105 5.85 9.95 -18.62
N LEU A 106 6.87 9.60 -19.41
CA LEU A 106 7.48 8.28 -19.38
C LEU A 106 8.13 8.04 -18.00
N GLY A 107 8.18 6.77 -17.57
CA GLY A 107 8.88 6.40 -16.35
C GLY A 107 10.37 6.79 -16.41
N GLU A 108 11.02 6.87 -15.26
CA GLU A 108 12.40 7.39 -15.13
C GLU A 108 13.38 6.71 -16.09
N VAL A 109 13.41 5.36 -16.13
CA VAL A 109 14.31 4.60 -17.00
C VAL A 109 13.92 4.73 -18.47
N ALA A 110 12.61 4.74 -18.78
CA ALA A 110 12.12 4.93 -20.14
C ALA A 110 12.48 6.33 -20.67
N SER A 111 12.40 7.37 -19.84
CA SER A 111 12.76 8.75 -20.21
C SER A 111 14.24 8.89 -20.58
N ILE A 112 15.12 8.16 -19.89
CA ILE A 112 16.55 8.12 -20.20
C ILE A 112 16.80 7.32 -21.50
N ASN A 113 16.01 6.28 -21.75
CA ASN A 113 16.19 5.43 -22.93
C ASN A 113 15.89 6.15 -24.26
N VAL A 114 15.00 7.16 -24.26
CA VAL A 114 14.69 7.94 -25.49
C VAL A 114 15.92 8.64 -26.06
N PRO A 115 16.62 9.53 -25.33
CA PRO A 115 17.81 10.20 -25.85
C PRO A 115 18.99 9.23 -26.08
N VAL A 116 19.16 8.22 -25.24
CA VAL A 116 20.18 7.19 -25.41
C VAL A 116 20.00 6.44 -26.74
N THR A 117 18.78 6.02 -27.02
CA THR A 117 18.46 5.35 -28.29
C THR A 117 18.69 6.28 -29.48
N ALA A 118 18.29 7.54 -29.36
CA ALA A 118 18.50 8.51 -30.42
C ALA A 118 19.98 8.69 -30.75
N ILE A 119 20.86 8.80 -29.75
CA ILE A 119 22.32 8.88 -29.95
C ILE A 119 22.86 7.62 -30.61
N ILE A 120 22.43 6.45 -30.17
CA ILE A 120 22.91 5.17 -30.72
C ILE A 120 22.49 5.00 -32.18
N VAL A 121 21.30 5.46 -32.57
CA VAL A 121 20.83 5.39 -33.95
C VAL A 121 21.56 6.38 -34.87
N ILE A 122 21.93 7.56 -34.36
CA ILE A 122 22.71 8.55 -35.14
C ILE A 122 24.17 8.15 -35.24
N GLY A 123 24.78 7.57 -34.20
CA GLY A 123 26.23 7.38 -34.10
C GLY A 123 26.89 6.55 -35.22
N PRO A 124 26.34 5.40 -35.65
CA PRO A 124 26.90 4.60 -36.73
C PRO A 124 26.64 5.14 -38.15
N GLY A 125 26.00 6.29 -38.25
CA GLY A 125 25.49 6.80 -39.54
C GLY A 125 24.03 6.34 -39.77
N TRP A 126 23.32 7.06 -40.62
CA TRP A 126 21.91 6.80 -40.90
C TRP A 126 21.69 5.38 -41.43
N SER A 127 21.12 4.54 -40.60
CA SER A 127 20.77 3.17 -40.95
C SER A 127 19.43 2.77 -40.31
N GLN A 128 18.48 2.52 -41.19
CA GLN A 128 17.18 1.97 -40.75
C GLN A 128 17.36 0.59 -40.12
N THR A 129 18.38 -0.16 -40.52
CA THR A 129 18.75 -1.44 -39.96
C THR A 129 19.16 -1.32 -38.50
N THR A 130 19.92 -0.28 -38.13
CA THR A 130 20.31 -0.03 -36.72
C THR A 130 19.09 0.27 -35.83
N ALA A 131 18.13 1.07 -36.32
CA ALA A 131 16.89 1.36 -35.60
C ALA A 131 16.04 0.10 -35.42
N ASN A 132 15.88 -0.72 -36.45
CA ASN A 132 15.15 -1.98 -36.42
C ASN A 132 15.82 -2.99 -35.50
N ASN A 133 17.12 -3.16 -35.55
CA ASN A 133 17.87 -4.05 -34.68
C ASN A 133 17.74 -3.61 -33.21
N ARG A 134 17.80 -2.31 -32.91
CA ARG A 134 17.61 -1.74 -31.59
C ARG A 134 16.22 -2.05 -31.06
N MET A 135 15.18 -1.85 -31.87
CA MET A 135 13.80 -2.12 -31.50
C MET A 135 13.59 -3.60 -31.24
N THR A 136 14.03 -4.49 -32.08
CA THR A 136 13.90 -5.95 -31.94
C THR A 136 14.66 -6.45 -30.70
N SER A 137 15.88 -5.97 -30.46
CA SER A 137 16.63 -6.32 -29.24
C SER A 137 15.94 -5.84 -27.96
N THR A 138 15.34 -4.64 -28.00
CA THR A 138 14.57 -4.11 -26.86
C THR A 138 13.32 -4.96 -26.60
N LEU A 139 12.61 -5.40 -27.63
CA LEU A 139 11.45 -6.30 -27.51
C LEU A 139 11.85 -7.65 -26.89
N ILE A 140 12.95 -8.24 -27.36
CA ILE A 140 13.48 -9.50 -26.81
C ILE A 140 13.81 -9.34 -25.32
N GLY A 141 14.58 -8.30 -24.98
CA GLY A 141 15.00 -8.04 -23.61
C GLY A 141 13.82 -7.78 -22.67
N ALA A 142 12.85 -6.94 -23.08
CA ALA A 142 11.65 -6.67 -22.30
C ALA A 142 10.78 -7.92 -22.14
N GLY A 143 10.59 -8.70 -23.19
CA GLY A 143 9.81 -9.95 -23.14
C GLY A 143 10.41 -10.96 -22.15
N ILE A 144 11.71 -11.19 -22.22
CA ILE A 144 12.42 -12.10 -21.30
C ILE A 144 12.35 -11.60 -19.86
N ALA A 145 12.49 -10.29 -19.64
CA ALA A 145 12.37 -9.71 -18.31
C ALA A 145 10.98 -9.94 -17.70
N ILE A 146 9.92 -9.77 -18.49
CA ILE A 146 8.54 -10.00 -18.06
C ILE A 146 8.31 -11.46 -17.69
N VAL A 147 8.73 -12.38 -18.59
CA VAL A 147 8.58 -13.83 -18.38
C VAL A 147 9.31 -14.28 -17.09
N LEU A 148 10.58 -13.89 -16.93
CA LEU A 148 11.34 -14.27 -15.73
C LEU A 148 10.81 -13.60 -14.47
N SER A 149 10.34 -12.36 -14.56
CA SER A 149 9.69 -11.70 -13.42
C SER A 149 8.41 -12.42 -12.98
N TYR A 150 7.66 -13.01 -13.90
CA TYR A 150 6.50 -13.84 -13.60
C TYR A 150 6.88 -15.10 -12.81
N PHE A 151 7.88 -15.84 -13.26
CA PHE A 151 8.35 -17.05 -12.56
C PHE A 151 9.05 -16.77 -11.23
N ALA A 152 9.70 -15.62 -11.10
CA ALA A 152 10.42 -15.24 -9.89
C ALA A 152 9.50 -14.79 -8.74
N HIS A 153 8.27 -14.40 -9.04
CA HIS A 153 7.32 -13.90 -8.04
C HIS A 153 6.04 -14.74 -8.07
N PRO A 154 6.06 -15.95 -7.46
CA PRO A 154 4.90 -16.84 -7.48
C PRO A 154 3.69 -16.30 -6.73
N LYS A 155 3.89 -15.42 -5.73
CA LYS A 155 2.77 -14.71 -5.06
C LYS A 155 2.36 -13.50 -5.89
N THR A 156 1.08 -13.42 -6.22
CA THR A 156 0.48 -12.24 -6.85
C THR A 156 0.62 -11.02 -5.93
N PRO A 157 0.54 -9.78 -6.45
CA PRO A 157 0.47 -8.59 -5.61
C PRO A 157 -0.67 -8.68 -4.59
N ALA A 158 -1.83 -9.23 -4.97
CA ALA A 158 -2.95 -9.47 -4.08
C ALA A 158 -2.57 -10.41 -2.93
N GLY A 159 -2.02 -11.59 -3.20
CA GLY A 159 -1.63 -12.54 -2.15
C GLY A 159 -0.61 -11.97 -1.15
N ARG A 160 0.31 -11.12 -1.60
CA ARG A 160 1.25 -10.42 -0.68
C ARG A 160 0.56 -9.36 0.18
N THR A 161 -0.42 -8.68 -0.37
CA THR A 161 -1.18 -7.67 0.35
C THR A 161 -2.07 -8.32 1.41
N ILE A 162 -2.72 -9.46 1.08
CA ILE A 162 -3.50 -10.25 2.03
C ILE A 162 -2.63 -10.65 3.24
N ASP A 163 -1.46 -11.26 3.00
CA ASP A 163 -0.54 -11.67 4.06
C ASP A 163 -0.14 -10.48 4.98
N GLN A 164 0.01 -9.28 4.42
CA GLN A 164 0.41 -8.11 5.20
C GLN A 164 -0.74 -7.47 5.97
N ILE A 165 -1.93 -7.44 5.39
CA ILE A 165 -3.14 -6.97 6.07
C ILE A 165 -3.46 -7.91 7.23
N ALA A 166 -3.43 -9.23 7.02
CA ALA A 166 -3.64 -10.21 8.07
C ALA A 166 -2.64 -10.02 9.22
N LYS A 167 -1.35 -9.87 8.90
CA LYS A 167 -0.31 -9.67 9.91
C LYS A 167 -0.47 -8.38 10.71
N ILE A 168 -0.86 -7.28 10.08
CA ILE A 168 -1.09 -6.03 10.83
C ILE A 168 -2.36 -6.12 11.67
N GLY A 169 -3.38 -6.84 11.19
CA GLY A 169 -4.59 -7.15 11.95
C GLY A 169 -4.26 -7.95 13.22
N GLU A 170 -3.47 -9.02 13.11
CA GLU A 170 -2.99 -9.82 14.23
C GLU A 170 -2.22 -8.96 15.25
N GLU A 171 -1.22 -8.20 14.79
CA GLU A 171 -0.41 -7.33 15.66
C GLU A 171 -1.27 -6.24 16.35
N ALA A 172 -2.33 -5.75 15.69
CA ALA A 172 -3.27 -4.77 16.21
C ALA A 172 -4.21 -5.38 17.24
N ALA A 173 -4.75 -6.56 16.97
CA ALA A 173 -5.59 -7.31 17.89
C ALA A 173 -4.83 -7.70 19.16
N ASP A 174 -3.60 -8.20 19.04
CA ASP A 174 -2.72 -8.52 20.16
C ASP A 174 -2.47 -7.30 21.05
N LEU A 175 -2.25 -6.13 20.46
CA LEU A 175 -2.04 -4.91 21.21
C LEU A 175 -3.28 -4.50 22.00
N LEU A 176 -4.48 -4.62 21.41
CA LEU A 176 -5.74 -4.35 22.11
C LEU A 176 -5.98 -5.34 23.26
N ALA A 177 -5.70 -6.64 23.05
CA ALA A 177 -5.80 -7.65 24.08
C ALA A 177 -4.85 -7.38 25.25
N GLU A 178 -3.62 -6.94 24.95
CA GLU A 178 -2.63 -6.55 25.95
C GLU A 178 -3.11 -5.33 26.76
N MET A 179 -3.63 -4.29 26.09
CA MET A 179 -4.24 -3.12 26.74
C MET A 179 -5.43 -3.52 27.61
N ALA A 180 -6.33 -4.37 27.10
CA ALA A 180 -7.47 -4.87 27.86
C ALA A 180 -7.05 -5.60 29.14
N SER A 181 -6.04 -6.46 29.02
CA SER A 181 -5.47 -7.18 30.16
C SER A 181 -4.82 -6.23 31.19
N GLY A 182 -4.08 -5.23 30.70
CA GLY A 182 -3.43 -4.22 31.54
C GLY A 182 -4.44 -3.37 32.29
N VAL A 183 -5.45 -2.83 31.60
CA VAL A 183 -6.51 -2.03 32.20
C VAL A 183 -7.26 -2.82 33.28
N ARG A 184 -7.53 -4.10 33.07
CA ARG A 184 -8.20 -4.97 34.05
C ARG A 184 -7.40 -5.20 35.33
N ARG A 185 -6.08 -5.22 35.25
CA ARG A 185 -5.17 -5.43 36.38
C ARG A 185 -4.85 -4.15 37.15
N GLY A 186 -5.14 -3.01 36.57
CA GLY A 186 -4.52 -1.75 36.91
C GLY A 186 -3.15 -1.63 36.19
N TYR A 187 -2.92 -0.54 35.50
CA TYR A 187 -1.71 -0.28 34.74
C TYR A 187 -1.08 1.04 35.15
N ASP A 188 0.21 1.19 34.90
CA ASP A 188 0.94 2.43 35.12
C ASP A 188 1.24 3.15 33.81
N GLN A 189 1.67 4.41 33.91
CA GLN A 189 2.03 5.22 32.75
C GLN A 189 3.19 4.62 31.94
N ASN A 190 4.09 3.86 32.57
CA ASN A 190 5.21 3.21 31.87
C ASN A 190 4.69 2.06 30.97
N GLU A 191 3.76 1.26 31.50
CA GLU A 191 3.10 0.19 30.73
C GLU A 191 2.31 0.78 29.55
N ALA A 192 1.49 1.81 29.80
CA ALA A 192 0.77 2.53 28.74
C ALA A 192 1.73 3.18 27.69
N GLY A 193 2.90 3.64 28.14
CA GLY A 193 3.95 4.15 27.25
C GLY A 193 4.48 3.10 26.29
N LYS A 194 4.59 1.84 26.70
CA LYS A 194 4.98 0.71 25.83
C LYS A 194 3.89 0.43 24.78
N TRP A 195 2.62 0.43 25.18
CA TRP A 195 1.51 0.27 24.24
C TRP A 195 1.48 1.39 23.18
N LEU A 196 1.66 2.63 23.63
CA LEU A 196 1.72 3.78 22.71
C LEU A 196 2.90 3.69 21.74
N ALA A 197 4.07 3.26 22.21
CA ALA A 197 5.24 3.05 21.35
C ALA A 197 4.97 1.95 20.31
N ARG A 198 4.35 0.84 20.73
CA ARG A 198 3.98 -0.26 19.83
C ARG A 198 2.91 0.17 18.82
N ALA A 199 1.90 0.94 19.24
CA ALA A 199 0.90 1.50 18.33
C ALA A 199 1.50 2.46 17.29
N ARG A 200 2.48 3.29 17.67
CA ARG A 200 3.22 4.15 16.73
C ARG A 200 3.98 3.32 15.68
N PHE A 201 4.62 2.24 16.10
CA PHE A 201 5.31 1.35 15.19
C PHE A 201 4.36 0.66 14.17
N LEU A 202 3.12 0.35 14.58
CA LEU A 202 2.10 -0.14 13.64
C LEU A 202 1.75 0.91 12.59
N VAL A 203 1.56 2.16 13.00
CA VAL A 203 1.26 3.27 12.07
C VAL A 203 2.37 3.47 11.05
N GLU A 204 3.65 3.30 11.42
CA GLU A 204 4.78 3.41 10.50
C GLU A 204 4.75 2.36 9.36
N LYS A 205 4.05 1.23 9.55
CA LYS A 205 3.89 0.18 8.53
C LYS A 205 2.80 0.49 7.49
N LEU A 206 1.83 1.35 7.81
CA LEU A 206 0.66 1.63 6.98
C LEU A 206 0.98 2.12 5.56
N PRO A 207 1.94 3.04 5.34
CA PRO A 207 2.25 3.51 3.98
C PRO A 207 2.70 2.39 3.05
N ALA A 208 3.42 1.38 3.58
CA ALA A 208 3.87 0.23 2.79
C ALA A 208 2.68 -0.67 2.40
N ILE A 209 1.74 -0.90 3.31
CA ILE A 209 0.53 -1.70 3.07
C ILE A 209 -0.36 -1.01 2.04
N ARG A 210 -0.60 0.29 2.20
CA ARG A 210 -1.36 1.11 1.25
C ARG A 210 -0.74 1.08 -0.16
N ALA A 211 0.58 1.22 -0.25
CA ALA A 211 1.29 1.15 -1.53
C ALA A 211 1.13 -0.23 -2.20
N GLN A 212 1.11 -1.32 -1.43
CA GLN A 212 0.92 -2.66 -1.95
C GLN A 212 -0.53 -2.93 -2.35
N ALA A 213 -1.51 -2.48 -1.57
CA ALA A 213 -2.92 -2.58 -1.93
C ALA A 213 -3.22 -1.81 -3.23
N LEU A 214 -2.64 -0.61 -3.39
CA LEU A 214 -2.74 0.16 -4.62
C LEU A 214 -2.04 -0.54 -5.80
N GLU A 215 -0.92 -1.23 -5.56
CA GLU A 215 -0.24 -2.04 -6.57
C GLU A 215 -1.11 -3.23 -7.00
N ALA A 216 -1.79 -3.91 -6.07
CA ALA A 216 -2.71 -5.01 -6.37
C ALA A 216 -3.90 -4.51 -7.23
N LYS A 217 -4.50 -3.39 -6.86
CA LYS A 217 -5.58 -2.76 -7.65
C LYS A 217 -5.12 -2.36 -9.06
N SER A 218 -3.91 -1.81 -9.20
CA SER A 218 -3.38 -1.45 -10.50
C SER A 218 -3.01 -2.67 -11.36
N TYR A 219 -2.56 -3.76 -10.74
CA TYR A 219 -2.29 -5.03 -11.41
C TYR A 219 -3.57 -5.64 -12.02
N ALA A 220 -4.65 -5.69 -11.25
CA ALA A 220 -5.94 -6.23 -11.72
C ALA A 220 -6.52 -5.46 -12.90
N ARG A 221 -6.19 -4.18 -13.04
CA ARG A 221 -6.63 -3.35 -14.19
C ARG A 221 -6.01 -3.79 -15.52
N TRP A 222 -4.79 -4.32 -15.51
CA TRP A 222 -4.02 -4.66 -16.71
C TRP A 222 -4.07 -6.15 -17.05
N PHE A 223 -4.40 -7.01 -16.09
CA PHE A 223 -4.43 -8.46 -16.28
C PHE A 223 -5.86 -8.99 -16.28
N PRO A 224 -6.35 -9.53 -17.43
CA PRO A 224 -7.71 -10.07 -17.55
C PRO A 224 -7.99 -11.27 -16.64
N THR A 225 -6.94 -11.93 -16.15
CA THR A 225 -7.02 -13.09 -15.24
C THR A 225 -7.13 -12.70 -13.77
N ALA A 226 -6.97 -11.42 -13.44
CA ALA A 226 -7.13 -10.92 -12.08
C ALA A 226 -8.57 -10.41 -11.91
N GLU A 227 -9.24 -10.87 -10.87
CA GLU A 227 -10.59 -10.42 -10.54
C GLU A 227 -10.51 -8.98 -10.02
N LYS A 228 -11.22 -8.06 -10.71
CA LYS A 228 -11.20 -6.64 -10.37
C LYS A 228 -11.88 -6.38 -9.04
N ASP A 229 -12.97 -7.09 -8.79
CA ASP A 229 -13.77 -6.95 -7.57
C ASP A 229 -12.96 -7.40 -6.35
N GLU A 230 -12.20 -8.51 -6.45
CA GLU A 230 -11.27 -8.95 -5.41
C GLU A 230 -10.18 -7.92 -5.11
N ALA A 231 -9.65 -7.27 -6.14
CA ALA A 231 -8.61 -6.25 -5.97
C ALA A 231 -9.15 -4.94 -5.38
N GLU A 232 -10.40 -4.60 -5.65
CA GLU A 232 -11.09 -3.44 -5.05
C GLU A 232 -11.43 -3.72 -3.58
N ASP A 233 -11.94 -4.91 -3.27
CA ASP A 233 -12.16 -5.36 -1.90
C ASP A 233 -10.87 -5.36 -1.08
N LEU A 234 -9.78 -5.90 -1.64
CA LEU A 234 -8.49 -5.91 -0.98
C LEU A 234 -7.96 -4.49 -0.70
N TYR A 235 -8.21 -3.55 -1.61
CA TYR A 235 -7.87 -2.14 -1.39
C TYR A 235 -8.72 -1.52 -0.27
N ALA A 236 -10.02 -1.83 -0.22
CA ALA A 236 -10.92 -1.40 0.84
C ALA A 236 -10.49 -1.96 2.20
N ARG A 237 -10.12 -3.25 2.28
CA ARG A 237 -9.55 -3.87 3.49
C ARG A 237 -8.26 -3.18 3.96
N GLY A 238 -7.40 -2.78 3.01
CA GLY A 238 -6.19 -2.02 3.34
C GLY A 238 -6.49 -0.66 3.99
N ILE A 239 -7.53 0.03 3.51
CA ILE A 239 -8.01 1.28 4.10
C ILE A 239 -8.63 1.03 5.48
N ALA A 240 -9.46 0.01 5.63
CA ALA A 240 -10.04 -0.37 6.92
C ALA A 240 -8.95 -0.66 7.98
N ALA A 241 -7.90 -1.41 7.60
CA ALA A 241 -6.75 -1.65 8.47
C ALA A 241 -6.01 -0.35 8.86
N GLU A 242 -5.87 0.60 7.91
CA GLU A 242 -5.30 1.92 8.20
C GLU A 242 -6.12 2.67 9.24
N HIS A 243 -7.45 2.76 9.06
CA HIS A 243 -8.35 3.42 9.99
C HIS A 243 -8.30 2.76 11.38
N THR A 244 -8.40 1.44 11.43
CA THR A 244 -8.34 0.67 12.69
C THR A 244 -7.06 0.93 13.46
N VAL A 245 -5.89 0.84 12.82
CA VAL A 245 -4.58 1.06 13.48
C VAL A 245 -4.42 2.50 13.99
N VAL A 246 -4.95 3.48 13.25
CA VAL A 246 -4.93 4.88 13.70
C VAL A 246 -5.77 5.05 14.97
N GLN A 247 -6.94 4.42 15.05
CA GLN A 247 -7.78 4.49 16.27
C GLN A 247 -7.12 3.77 17.45
N ILE A 248 -6.50 2.61 17.22
CA ILE A 248 -5.74 1.91 18.28
C ILE A 248 -4.64 2.81 18.86
N ARG A 249 -3.95 3.59 18.00
CA ARG A 249 -2.97 4.57 18.50
C ARG A 249 -3.61 5.66 19.34
N GLN A 250 -4.81 6.13 18.99
CA GLN A 250 -5.53 7.12 19.80
C GLN A 250 -5.98 6.53 21.13
N ILE A 251 -6.48 5.30 21.14
CA ILE A 251 -6.81 4.56 22.37
C ILE A 251 -5.57 4.44 23.28
N ALA A 252 -4.44 3.97 22.71
CA ALA A 252 -3.19 3.85 23.46
C ALA A 252 -2.69 5.20 23.98
N ARG A 253 -2.91 6.30 23.26
CA ARG A 253 -2.60 7.65 23.71
C ARG A 253 -3.50 8.08 24.84
N THR A 254 -4.80 7.86 24.73
CA THR A 254 -5.76 8.18 25.78
C THR A 254 -5.44 7.43 27.08
N LEU A 255 -5.16 6.12 26.99
CA LEU A 255 -4.76 5.33 28.16
C LEU A 255 -3.44 5.81 28.79
N PHE A 256 -2.48 6.27 27.98
CA PHE A 256 -1.23 6.84 28.49
C PHE A 256 -1.46 8.16 29.23
N ASP A 257 -2.32 9.03 28.69
CA ASP A 257 -2.63 10.32 29.31
C ASP A 257 -3.54 10.21 30.52
N SER A 258 -4.27 9.08 30.66
CA SER A 258 -5.26 8.80 31.74
C SER A 258 -4.81 7.73 32.73
N ALA A 259 -3.52 7.44 32.80
CA ALA A 259 -3.02 6.36 33.66
C ALA A 259 -3.25 6.57 35.18
N SER A 260 -3.62 7.77 35.57
CA SER A 260 -3.93 8.15 36.98
C SER A 260 -5.36 8.63 37.15
N ASP A 261 -6.24 8.51 36.14
CA ASP A 261 -7.61 9.02 36.20
C ASP A 261 -8.52 8.08 36.97
N GLU A 262 -9.28 8.59 37.95
CA GLU A 262 -10.20 7.80 38.76
C GLU A 262 -11.34 7.18 37.95
N ILE A 263 -11.82 7.86 36.91
CA ILE A 263 -12.85 7.33 36.01
C ILE A 263 -12.35 6.11 35.22
N ILE A 264 -11.09 6.12 34.77
CA ILE A 264 -10.50 4.96 34.12
C ILE A 264 -10.39 3.77 35.10
N GLU A 265 -10.05 4.03 36.35
CA GLU A 265 -9.96 2.99 37.35
C GLU A 265 -11.36 2.42 37.69
N SER A 266 -12.37 3.26 37.91
CA SER A 266 -13.75 2.85 38.20
C SER A 266 -14.39 2.09 37.02
N SER A 267 -14.15 2.53 35.78
CA SER A 267 -14.70 1.92 34.57
C SER A 267 -13.76 0.86 33.94
N SER A 268 -12.72 0.42 34.63
CA SER A 268 -11.67 -0.47 34.11
C SER A 268 -12.20 -1.79 33.53
N ARG A 269 -13.28 -2.34 34.15
CA ARG A 269 -13.91 -3.57 33.65
C ARG A 269 -14.58 -3.36 32.30
N GLN A 270 -15.34 -2.30 32.13
CA GLN A 270 -16.06 -1.98 30.89
C GLN A 270 -15.07 -1.60 29.78
N ILE A 271 -14.04 -0.83 30.10
CA ILE A 271 -12.96 -0.51 29.16
C ILE A 271 -12.25 -1.79 28.69
N ALA A 272 -11.87 -2.67 29.61
CA ALA A 272 -11.19 -3.92 29.27
C ALA A 272 -12.10 -4.85 28.44
N GLN A 273 -13.40 -4.88 28.72
CA GLN A 273 -14.35 -5.65 27.93
C GLN A 273 -14.45 -5.08 26.51
N ALA A 274 -14.63 -3.79 26.35
CA ALA A 274 -14.74 -3.14 25.06
C ALA A 274 -13.47 -3.30 24.20
N LEU A 275 -12.29 -3.19 24.82
CA LEU A 275 -11.01 -3.46 24.14
C LEU A 275 -10.89 -4.94 23.74
N SER A 276 -11.36 -5.87 24.57
CA SER A 276 -11.34 -7.31 24.25
C SER A 276 -12.27 -7.64 23.09
N SER A 277 -13.49 -7.08 23.06
CA SER A 277 -14.43 -7.26 21.95
C SER A 277 -13.85 -6.68 20.64
N ALA A 278 -13.20 -5.51 20.69
CA ALA A 278 -12.54 -4.93 19.55
C ALA A 278 -11.35 -5.79 19.06
N SER A 279 -10.56 -6.35 19.97
CA SER A 279 -9.48 -7.30 19.62
C SER A 279 -10.02 -8.52 18.88
N TYR A 280 -11.08 -9.14 19.41
CA TYR A 280 -11.72 -10.29 18.78
C TYR A 280 -12.28 -9.96 17.40
N ALA A 281 -12.95 -8.82 17.28
CA ALA A 281 -13.53 -8.34 16.03
C ALA A 281 -12.47 -8.13 14.93
N ILE A 282 -11.33 -7.53 15.31
CA ILE A 282 -10.20 -7.33 14.38
C ILE A 282 -9.61 -8.67 13.93
N THR A 283 -9.39 -9.61 14.87
CA THR A 283 -8.90 -10.95 14.54
C THR A 283 -9.85 -11.63 13.54
N ALA A 284 -11.12 -11.67 13.85
CA ALA A 284 -12.13 -12.30 12.98
C ALA A 284 -12.19 -11.64 11.60
N ARG A 285 -12.08 -10.30 11.51
CA ARG A 285 -12.15 -9.56 10.24
C ARG A 285 -10.96 -9.80 9.33
N PHE A 286 -9.76 -9.87 9.89
CA PHE A 286 -8.53 -9.97 9.11
C PHE A 286 -8.02 -11.39 8.90
N GLU A 287 -8.47 -12.38 9.69
CA GLU A 287 -8.20 -13.81 9.48
C GLU A 287 -9.14 -14.46 8.47
N LEU A 288 -10.39 -13.99 8.36
CA LEU A 288 -11.38 -14.59 7.48
C LEU A 288 -11.06 -14.33 6.01
N LEU A 289 -10.74 -15.42 5.30
CA LEU A 289 -10.76 -15.46 3.84
C LEU A 289 -12.20 -15.22 3.33
N PRO A 290 -12.36 -14.69 2.11
CA PRO A 290 -13.69 -14.44 1.53
C PRO A 290 -14.39 -15.77 1.22
N GLU A 291 -15.14 -16.35 2.15
CA GLU A 291 -16.07 -17.44 1.89
C GLU A 291 -17.52 -16.95 2.04
N GLU A 292 -18.40 -17.50 1.22
CA GLU A 292 -19.77 -17.04 0.90
C GLU A 292 -20.75 -16.86 2.08
N ASN A 293 -20.38 -17.05 3.33
CA ASN A 293 -21.27 -16.97 4.48
C ASN A 293 -20.78 -16.02 5.59
N THR A 294 -19.85 -15.13 5.27
CA THR A 294 -19.10 -14.33 6.26
C THR A 294 -19.78 -13.00 6.61
N ASP A 295 -20.69 -12.49 5.77
CA ASP A 295 -21.25 -11.15 5.95
C ASP A 295 -22.11 -11.06 7.20
N HIS A 296 -22.93 -12.06 7.50
CA HIS A 296 -23.74 -12.08 8.73
C HIS A 296 -22.89 -12.16 10.01
N ILE A 297 -21.73 -12.82 9.94
CA ILE A 297 -20.82 -12.91 11.10
C ILE A 297 -20.13 -11.55 11.33
N LYS A 298 -19.79 -10.84 10.26
CA LYS A 298 -19.15 -9.51 10.33
C LYS A 298 -20.06 -8.48 11.00
N ASP A 299 -21.35 -8.44 10.62
CA ASP A 299 -22.33 -7.54 11.20
C ASP A 299 -22.49 -7.78 12.73
N VAL A 300 -22.59 -9.06 13.12
CA VAL A 300 -22.71 -9.45 14.54
C VAL A 300 -21.49 -9.01 15.36
N ILE A 301 -20.28 -9.17 14.79
CA ILE A 301 -19.04 -8.80 15.47
C ILE A 301 -18.89 -7.28 15.61
N ALA A 302 -19.23 -6.52 14.59
CA ALA A 302 -19.22 -5.05 14.63
C ALA A 302 -20.25 -4.52 15.65
N ASP A 303 -21.45 -5.12 15.70
CA ASP A 303 -22.50 -4.76 16.66
C ASP A 303 -22.10 -5.09 18.10
N GLU A 304 -21.32 -6.15 18.33
CA GLU A 304 -20.78 -6.46 19.66
C GLU A 304 -19.81 -5.36 20.14
N VAL A 305 -18.92 -4.87 19.26
CA VAL A 305 -18.01 -3.76 19.59
C VAL A 305 -18.80 -2.48 19.88
N ARG A 306 -19.82 -2.16 19.08
CA ARG A 306 -20.69 -1.01 19.30
C ARG A 306 -21.46 -1.11 20.62
N SER A 307 -21.99 -2.29 20.92
CA SER A 307 -22.69 -2.55 22.18
C SER A 307 -21.79 -2.37 23.40
N ALA A 308 -20.55 -2.90 23.32
CA ALA A 308 -19.57 -2.73 24.39
C ALA A 308 -19.13 -1.26 24.55
N GLY A 309 -18.99 -0.52 23.45
CA GLY A 309 -18.72 0.92 23.47
C GLY A 309 -19.87 1.73 24.07
N ALA A 310 -21.12 1.38 23.76
CA ALA A 310 -22.31 2.02 24.34
C ALA A 310 -22.43 1.76 25.85
N ALA A 311 -22.19 0.53 26.29
CA ALA A 311 -22.17 0.18 27.72
C ALA A 311 -21.06 0.95 28.45
N LEU A 312 -19.90 1.15 27.84
CA LEU A 312 -18.84 1.97 28.40
C LEU A 312 -19.26 3.44 28.54
N VAL A 313 -19.95 4.01 27.55
CA VAL A 313 -20.49 5.40 27.67
C VAL A 313 -21.51 5.53 28.78
N ASP A 314 -22.42 4.56 28.92
CA ASP A 314 -23.41 4.56 29.97
C ASP A 314 -22.73 4.52 31.37
N GLU A 315 -21.74 3.67 31.58
CA GLU A 315 -20.95 3.59 32.82
C GLU A 315 -20.20 4.88 33.14
N ILE A 316 -19.55 5.48 32.12
CA ILE A 316 -18.84 6.76 32.29
C ILE A 316 -19.80 7.86 32.72
N ILE A 317 -21.01 7.91 32.14
CA ILE A 317 -22.01 8.92 32.47
C ILE A 317 -22.53 8.72 33.90
N ASP A 318 -22.73 7.47 34.34
CA ASP A 318 -23.20 7.12 35.64
C ASP A 318 -22.14 7.35 36.74
N SER A 319 -20.85 7.21 36.38
CA SER A 319 -19.70 7.45 37.27
C SER A 319 -19.21 8.90 37.28
N ALA A 320 -19.74 9.76 36.39
CA ALA A 320 -19.30 11.14 36.26
C ALA A 320 -19.81 12.00 37.40
N ASP A 321 -18.94 12.39 38.33
CA ASP A 321 -19.19 13.44 39.27
C ASP A 321 -18.87 14.81 38.63
N ASP A 322 -19.61 15.87 38.98
CA ASP A 322 -19.56 17.20 38.30
C ASP A 322 -18.15 17.87 38.27
N SER A 323 -17.14 17.26 38.90
CA SER A 323 -15.81 17.86 39.10
C SER A 323 -14.74 17.52 38.09
N ASN A 324 -14.95 16.57 37.15
CA ASN A 324 -13.85 16.01 36.32
C ASN A 324 -14.17 15.97 34.82
N SER A 325 -14.49 17.12 34.21
CA SER A 325 -14.86 17.22 32.78
C SER A 325 -13.79 16.70 31.81
N ASP A 326 -12.51 16.82 32.15
CA ASP A 326 -11.41 16.39 31.27
C ASP A 326 -11.25 14.85 31.26
N GLU A 327 -11.46 14.18 32.39
CA GLU A 327 -11.44 12.73 32.48
C GLU A 327 -12.63 12.12 31.74
N ILE A 328 -13.82 12.73 31.91
CA ILE A 328 -15.02 12.34 31.17
C ILE A 328 -14.77 12.46 29.66
N ALA A 329 -14.19 13.56 29.21
CA ALA A 329 -13.89 13.79 27.78
C ALA A 329 -12.91 12.73 27.24
N ARG A 330 -11.86 12.36 27.99
CA ARG A 330 -10.92 11.32 27.60
C ARG A 330 -11.58 9.94 27.52
N SER A 331 -12.40 9.60 28.50
CA SER A 331 -13.10 8.32 28.56
C SER A 331 -14.16 8.18 27.43
N ILE A 332 -14.88 9.26 27.12
CA ILE A 332 -15.79 9.31 25.95
C ILE A 332 -14.99 9.18 24.64
N SER A 333 -13.78 9.75 24.56
CA SER A 333 -12.91 9.59 23.39
C SER A 333 -12.52 8.13 23.16
N LEU A 334 -12.33 7.33 24.23
CA LEU A 334 -12.11 5.88 24.12
C LEU A 334 -13.27 5.18 23.43
N ALA A 335 -14.50 5.44 23.88
CA ALA A 335 -15.70 4.85 23.30
C ALA A 335 -15.91 5.29 21.84
N ALA A 336 -15.65 6.55 21.51
CA ALA A 336 -15.73 7.07 20.15
C ALA A 336 -14.70 6.39 19.20
N ASN A 337 -13.48 6.14 19.66
CA ASN A 337 -12.47 5.43 18.88
C ASN A 337 -12.87 3.96 18.64
N LEU A 338 -13.53 3.30 19.60
CA LEU A 338 -14.06 1.95 19.44
C LEU A 338 -15.21 1.89 18.41
N GLU A 339 -16.09 2.89 18.41
CA GLU A 339 -17.15 3.02 17.40
C GLU A 339 -16.57 3.15 15.99
N ILE A 340 -15.52 3.96 15.81
CA ILE A 340 -14.82 4.09 14.51
C ILE A 340 -14.16 2.77 14.11
N ILE A 341 -13.63 1.99 15.05
CA ILE A 341 -13.11 0.65 14.77
C ILE A 341 -14.23 -0.25 14.28
N ALA A 342 -15.38 -0.27 14.97
CA ALA A 342 -16.55 -1.06 14.57
C ALA A 342 -17.03 -0.69 13.15
N ASP A 343 -17.11 0.61 12.83
CA ASP A 343 -17.46 1.10 11.51
C ASP A 343 -16.44 0.72 10.45
N SER A 344 -15.15 0.64 10.80
CA SER A 344 -14.08 0.22 9.88
C SER A 344 -14.09 -1.29 9.60
N ILE A 345 -14.66 -2.09 10.51
CA ILE A 345 -14.82 -3.54 10.38
C ILE A 345 -16.09 -3.85 9.59
N ASP A 346 -17.14 -3.04 9.75
CA ASP A 346 -18.43 -3.19 9.11
C ASP A 346 -18.35 -2.78 7.63
N GLU A 347 -18.47 -3.75 6.73
CA GLU A 347 -18.48 -3.51 5.27
C GLU A 347 -19.74 -2.81 4.78
N SER A 348 -20.86 -2.91 5.52
CA SER A 348 -22.12 -2.25 5.18
C SER A 348 -22.06 -0.74 5.38
N ALA A 349 -21.10 -0.25 6.16
CA ALA A 349 -20.80 1.18 6.31
C ALA A 349 -20.08 1.73 5.06
N SER A 350 -20.74 1.64 3.90
CA SER A 350 -20.22 2.03 2.57
C SER A 350 -19.76 3.50 2.46
N ALA A 351 -19.89 4.30 3.50
CA ALA A 351 -19.46 5.69 3.54
C ALA A 351 -17.93 5.87 3.53
N LEU A 352 -17.14 4.85 3.90
CA LEU A 352 -15.68 4.94 3.94
C LEU A 352 -15.02 4.73 2.57
N THR A 353 -15.66 4.03 1.66
CA THR A 353 -15.14 3.84 0.29
C THR A 353 -15.28 5.09 -0.58
N ASP A 354 -16.28 5.93 -0.34
CA ASP A 354 -16.50 7.18 -1.10
C ASP A 354 -15.54 8.31 -0.71
N VAL A 355 -14.99 8.30 0.50
CA VAL A 355 -14.01 9.31 0.97
C VAL A 355 -12.62 9.08 0.37
N ALA A 356 -12.30 7.88 -0.09
CA ALA A 356 -11.01 7.55 -0.71
C ALA A 356 -10.86 8.11 -2.14
N HIS A 357 -11.95 8.54 -2.79
CA HIS A 357 -11.95 9.26 -4.05
C HIS A 357 -12.79 10.53 -3.93
N PRO A 358 -12.21 11.69 -3.65
CA PRO A 358 -12.88 12.93 -3.91
C PRO A 358 -12.97 13.11 -5.44
N THR A 359 -13.90 12.44 -6.07
CA THR A 359 -14.45 12.94 -7.33
C THR A 359 -15.17 14.23 -6.95
N LEU A 360 -14.74 15.32 -7.54
CA LEU A 360 -15.34 16.67 -7.44
C LEU A 360 -16.77 16.69 -8.02
N ALA A 361 -17.61 15.76 -7.64
CA ALA A 361 -18.99 15.66 -8.05
C ALA A 361 -19.87 15.43 -6.82
N ASN A 362 -20.50 16.48 -6.42
CA ASN A 362 -21.61 16.59 -5.49
C ASN A 362 -21.27 16.86 -4.01
N ASN A 363 -21.29 18.15 -3.74
CA ASN A 363 -21.10 18.80 -2.43
C ASN A 363 -22.30 18.62 -1.47
N ASP A 364 -23.20 17.65 -1.68
CA ASP A 364 -24.48 17.57 -0.95
C ASP A 364 -24.60 16.38 0.02
N LYS A 365 -23.55 15.58 0.22
CA LYS A 365 -23.51 14.57 1.29
C LYS A 365 -22.29 14.76 2.18
N ILE A 366 -22.28 15.85 2.93
CA ILE A 366 -21.47 15.96 4.13
C ILE A 366 -21.95 14.84 5.06
N LEU A 367 -21.01 13.99 5.46
CA LEU A 367 -21.12 12.93 6.45
C LEU A 367 -22.17 13.27 7.52
N ASP A 368 -23.33 12.63 7.46
CA ASP A 368 -24.24 12.55 8.59
C ASP A 368 -23.65 11.54 9.59
N VAL A 369 -22.52 11.89 10.18
CA VAL A 369 -22.02 11.24 11.37
C VAL A 369 -23.06 11.55 12.44
N ARG A 370 -24.02 10.65 12.59
CA ARG A 370 -24.97 10.71 13.69
C ARG A 370 -24.23 10.39 14.97
N PRO A 371 -23.77 11.39 15.73
CA PRO A 371 -23.33 11.12 17.08
C PRO A 371 -24.51 10.44 17.77
N ALA A 372 -24.25 9.32 18.44
CA ALA A 372 -25.27 8.59 19.15
C ALA A 372 -26.14 9.61 19.89
N LYS A 373 -27.47 9.48 19.78
CA LYS A 373 -28.44 10.48 20.30
C LYS A 373 -28.17 10.90 21.75
N LYS A 374 -27.51 10.02 22.54
CA LYS A 374 -27.10 10.25 23.93
C LYS A 374 -25.92 11.22 24.06
N ILE A 375 -24.88 11.13 23.20
CA ILE A 375 -23.73 12.06 23.17
C ILE A 375 -24.21 13.49 22.88
N ARG A 376 -25.15 13.64 21.95
CA ARG A 376 -25.76 14.96 21.65
C ARG A 376 -26.60 15.52 22.81
N LYS A 377 -27.25 14.64 23.63
CA LYS A 377 -27.94 15.05 24.87
C LYS A 377 -26.96 15.47 25.94
N PHE A 378 -25.82 14.78 26.03
CA PHE A 378 -24.77 15.05 27.01
C PHE A 378 -24.12 16.42 26.74
N PHE A 379 -23.65 16.68 25.50
CA PHE A 379 -23.11 18.00 25.17
C PHE A 379 -24.11 19.14 25.36
N LYS A 380 -25.39 18.91 25.13
CA LYS A 380 -26.44 19.92 25.36
C LYS A 380 -26.72 20.17 26.84
N LYS A 381 -26.34 19.26 27.75
CA LYS A 381 -26.54 19.37 29.19
C LYS A 381 -25.37 20.03 29.92
N TYR A 382 -24.13 19.88 29.40
CA TYR A 382 -22.90 20.29 30.08
C TYR A 382 -22.06 21.35 29.33
N PHE A 383 -22.42 21.65 28.07
CA PHE A 383 -21.90 22.76 27.28
C PHE A 383 -23.05 23.53 26.60
#